data_29db600ebfd18c3bbe6180a8ecb5c8b8
#
_entry.id   29db600ebfd18c3bbe6180a8ecb5c8b8
#
_cell.length_a   1.000
_cell.length_b   1.000
_cell.length_c   1.000
_cell.angle_alpha   90.00
_cell.angle_beta   90.00
_cell.angle_gamma   90.00
#
_symmetry.space_group_name_H-M   'P 1'
#
loop_
_entity.id
_entity.type
_entity.pdbx_description
1 polymer ?
#
loop_
_entity_poly.entity_id
_entity_poly.type
_entity_poly.pdbx_seq_one_letter_code
_entity_poly.pdbx_strand_id
1 'polypeptide(L)'
;GVPRTGASATEGGLETVVENSVVLDGSAMNQIINIDIENMQATAQCGVPLEVLENALREKGYTTGHSPQSKPLAQMGGLVATRSIGQFSTLYGAIEDMVVGLEAVLADGTVTRIKNVPRRAAGPDIRHIIIGNEGALCYITEVTVKIFKFTPENNLFYGYILEDMKTGFNILREIMVEGYRPSIARLYDAEDGTQHFTHFADGKCVLIFMAEGNPRIAKATGEGIAEIVARYPQCQRVDSKLIETWFNNLNWGPDKVAAERVQILKTGNMGFTTEVSGCWSCIHEIYESVINRIRTEFPHADDITMLGGHSSHSYQNGTNMYFVYDYNV
;
A
#
# COMPACT_ATOMS: atom_id res chain seq x y z
N GLY A 1 15.02 11.19 -21.39
CA GLY A 1 15.15 11.55 -19.96
C GLY A 1 14.43 10.57 -19.07
N VAL A 2 14.94 10.36 -17.87
CA VAL A 2 14.30 9.50 -16.85
C VAL A 2 13.84 10.40 -15.70
N PRO A 3 12.54 10.57 -15.47
CA PRO A 3 12.00 11.28 -14.32
C PRO A 3 12.33 10.55 -13.02
N ARG A 4 12.73 11.31 -11.99
CA ARG A 4 13.06 10.79 -10.68
C ARG A 4 12.53 11.74 -9.58
N THR A 5 12.06 11.18 -8.49
CA THR A 5 11.81 11.88 -7.22
C THR A 5 12.33 11.04 -6.05
N GLY A 6 11.49 10.45 -5.19
CA GLY A 6 11.91 9.69 -4.01
C GLY A 6 12.66 8.39 -4.28
N ALA A 7 12.56 7.83 -5.47
CA ALA A 7 13.26 6.60 -5.90
C ALA A 7 13.06 5.40 -4.95
N SER A 8 11.85 5.25 -4.39
CA SER A 8 11.52 4.21 -3.42
C SER A 8 10.86 2.96 -4.05
N ALA A 9 10.73 2.90 -5.38
CA ALA A 9 10.26 1.71 -6.09
C ALA A 9 11.31 0.59 -6.06
N THR A 10 10.86 -0.64 -5.94
CA THR A 10 11.72 -1.83 -5.79
C THR A 10 11.98 -2.56 -7.11
N GLU A 11 11.26 -2.21 -8.18
CA GLU A 11 11.23 -2.96 -9.45
C GLU A 11 12.27 -2.47 -10.49
N GLY A 12 13.31 -1.76 -10.09
CA GLY A 12 14.36 -1.29 -10.99
C GLY A 12 13.97 -0.24 -12.02
N GLY A 13 12.76 0.35 -11.92
CA GLY A 13 12.20 1.29 -12.92
C GLY A 13 12.97 2.61 -13.10
N LEU A 14 14.01 2.85 -12.30
CA LEU A 14 14.88 4.02 -12.41
C LEU A 14 16.22 3.71 -13.08
N GLU A 15 16.48 2.48 -13.45
CA GLU A 15 17.69 2.10 -14.14
C GLU A 15 17.73 2.72 -15.54
N THR A 16 18.85 3.32 -15.89
CA THR A 16 19.05 3.90 -17.20
C THR A 16 19.62 2.84 -18.13
N VAL A 17 18.77 2.24 -18.94
CA VAL A 17 19.16 1.17 -19.88
C VAL A 17 19.79 1.68 -21.19
N VAL A 18 19.82 3.00 -21.38
CA VAL A 18 20.37 3.64 -22.59
C VAL A 18 21.54 4.54 -22.20
N GLU A 19 22.66 4.43 -22.92
CA GLU A 19 23.79 5.32 -22.75
C GLU A 19 23.40 6.79 -22.98
N ASN A 20 24.08 7.69 -22.29
CA ASN A 20 23.83 9.15 -22.34
C ASN A 20 22.42 9.56 -21.90
N SER A 21 21.85 8.83 -20.96
CA SER A 21 20.58 9.17 -20.35
C SER A 21 20.69 10.42 -19.46
N VAL A 22 19.62 11.24 -19.43
CA VAL A 22 19.49 12.38 -18.52
C VAL A 22 18.46 12.04 -17.48
N VAL A 23 18.83 12.13 -16.20
CA VAL A 23 17.90 11.99 -15.06
C VAL A 23 17.38 13.37 -14.70
N LEU A 24 16.06 13.51 -14.69
CA LEU A 24 15.36 14.74 -14.29
C LEU A 24 14.92 14.57 -12.83
N ASP A 25 15.71 15.09 -11.89
CA ASP A 25 15.44 14.98 -10.45
C ASP A 25 14.52 16.13 -9.97
N GLY A 26 13.31 15.79 -9.58
CA GLY A 26 12.30 16.71 -9.06
C GLY A 26 12.35 16.94 -7.56
N SER A 27 13.32 16.38 -6.84
CA SER A 27 13.38 16.48 -5.37
C SER A 27 13.50 17.92 -4.85
N ALA A 28 13.99 18.85 -5.68
CA ALA A 28 14.04 20.28 -5.36
C ALA A 28 12.66 20.99 -5.44
N MET A 29 11.67 20.39 -6.11
CA MET A 29 10.29 20.85 -6.16
C MET A 29 9.54 20.32 -4.94
N ASN A 30 9.82 20.87 -3.76
CA ASN A 30 9.45 20.29 -2.47
C ASN A 30 8.53 21.17 -1.61
N GLN A 31 7.74 22.04 -2.24
CA GLN A 31 6.83 22.94 -1.53
C GLN A 31 5.43 22.32 -1.39
N ILE A 32 4.86 22.38 -0.20
CA ILE A 32 3.42 22.23 0.02
C ILE A 32 2.78 23.56 -0.41
N ILE A 33 2.05 23.55 -1.52
CA ILE A 33 1.52 24.76 -2.14
C ILE A 33 0.30 25.25 -1.37
N ASN A 34 -0.61 24.33 -1.02
CA ASN A 34 -1.84 24.70 -0.31
C ASN A 34 -2.40 23.50 0.46
N ILE A 35 -2.97 23.78 1.63
CA ILE A 35 -3.83 22.85 2.40
C ILE A 35 -5.18 23.52 2.53
N ASP A 36 -6.14 23.09 1.74
CA ASP A 36 -7.49 23.62 1.65
C ASP A 36 -8.45 22.74 2.45
N ILE A 37 -8.69 23.15 3.70
CA ILE A 37 -9.53 22.40 4.64
C ILE A 37 -11.02 22.52 4.25
N GLU A 38 -11.44 23.63 3.67
CA GLU A 38 -12.83 23.82 3.24
C GLU A 38 -13.19 22.87 2.10
N ASN A 39 -12.30 22.74 1.11
CA ASN A 39 -12.49 21.85 -0.04
C ASN A 39 -11.94 20.44 0.19
N MET A 40 -11.37 20.14 1.37
CA MET A 40 -10.81 18.84 1.71
C MET A 40 -9.74 18.36 0.71
N GLN A 41 -8.77 19.24 0.40
CA GLN A 41 -7.71 18.99 -0.58
C GLN A 41 -6.37 19.52 -0.08
N ALA A 42 -5.29 18.91 -0.52
CA ALA A 42 -3.93 19.43 -0.36
C ALA A 42 -3.19 19.36 -1.69
N THR A 43 -2.47 20.43 -2.03
CA THR A 43 -1.64 20.53 -3.23
C THR A 43 -0.18 20.60 -2.84
N ALA A 44 0.62 19.75 -3.43
CA ALA A 44 2.06 19.67 -3.20
C ALA A 44 2.81 19.49 -4.51
N GLN A 45 4.04 20.00 -4.57
CA GLN A 45 4.97 19.73 -5.67
C GLN A 45 5.44 18.27 -5.64
N CYS A 46 5.90 17.77 -6.78
CA CYS A 46 6.24 16.36 -6.99
C CYS A 46 7.33 15.81 -6.07
N GLY A 47 8.25 16.65 -5.61
CA GLY A 47 9.37 16.29 -4.74
C GLY A 47 9.04 16.37 -3.23
N VAL A 48 7.81 16.71 -2.84
CA VAL A 48 7.40 16.69 -1.43
C VAL A 48 7.35 15.24 -0.95
N PRO A 49 8.13 14.86 0.10
CA PRO A 49 7.95 13.55 0.73
C PRO A 49 6.55 13.41 1.32
N LEU A 50 5.94 12.23 1.14
CA LEU A 50 4.59 11.98 1.68
C LEU A 50 4.55 12.18 3.19
N GLU A 51 5.59 11.79 3.92
CA GLU A 51 5.66 12.00 5.38
C GLU A 51 5.63 13.46 5.77
N VAL A 52 6.30 14.35 5.00
CA VAL A 52 6.28 15.79 5.22
C VAL A 52 4.87 16.36 5.03
N LEU A 53 4.18 15.94 3.97
CA LEU A 53 2.78 16.33 3.74
C LEU A 53 1.86 15.82 4.87
N GLU A 54 2.01 14.55 5.25
CA GLU A 54 1.24 13.93 6.34
C GLU A 54 1.43 14.67 7.67
N ASN A 55 2.67 15.02 8.03
CA ASN A 55 2.95 15.75 9.26
C ASN A 55 2.28 17.13 9.26
N ALA A 56 2.39 17.88 8.16
CA ALA A 56 1.74 19.18 8.01
C ALA A 56 0.19 19.09 8.06
N LEU A 57 -0.38 18.01 7.57
CA LEU A 57 -1.82 17.74 7.64
C LEU A 57 -2.25 17.36 9.06
N ARG A 58 -1.49 16.48 9.74
CA ARG A 58 -1.78 16.00 11.10
C ARG A 58 -1.77 17.11 12.13
N GLU A 59 -0.88 18.10 12.00
CA GLU A 59 -0.90 19.32 12.82
C GLU A 59 -2.23 20.08 12.73
N LYS A 60 -2.97 19.91 11.62
CA LYS A 60 -4.28 20.51 11.38
C LYS A 60 -5.45 19.53 11.64
N GLY A 61 -5.17 18.31 12.08
CA GLY A 61 -6.18 17.26 12.31
C GLY A 61 -6.66 16.54 11.05
N TYR A 62 -5.81 16.46 10.01
CA TYR A 62 -6.12 15.80 8.73
C TYR A 62 -5.04 14.79 8.32
N THR A 63 -5.36 13.98 7.32
CA THR A 63 -4.47 12.97 6.70
C THR A 63 -4.84 12.81 5.22
N THR A 64 -3.90 12.36 4.40
CA THR A 64 -4.21 11.88 3.04
C THR A 64 -4.86 10.51 3.07
N GLY A 65 -4.71 9.73 4.15
CA GLY A 65 -5.09 8.32 4.21
C GLY A 65 -4.19 7.42 3.36
N HIS A 66 -3.20 7.95 2.66
CA HIS A 66 -2.24 7.17 1.88
C HIS A 66 -1.06 6.74 2.75
N SER A 67 -0.86 5.44 2.92
CA SER A 67 0.17 4.91 3.82
C SER A 67 0.92 3.71 3.22
N PRO A 68 1.72 3.91 2.16
CA PRO A 68 2.66 2.88 1.71
C PRO A 68 3.75 2.68 2.76
N GLN A 69 4.37 1.51 2.80
CA GLN A 69 5.50 1.25 3.71
C GLN A 69 6.66 2.22 3.49
N SER A 70 6.85 2.65 2.24
CA SER A 70 7.84 3.64 1.83
C SER A 70 7.49 5.09 2.16
N LYS A 71 6.42 5.36 2.91
CA LYS A 71 5.95 6.72 3.24
C LYS A 71 7.07 7.70 3.63
N PRO A 72 8.08 7.32 4.43
CA PRO A 72 9.17 8.24 4.79
C PRO A 72 10.10 8.62 3.62
N LEU A 73 10.13 7.83 2.56
CA LEU A 73 11.04 7.97 1.42
C LEU A 73 10.32 8.44 0.15
N ALA A 74 9.09 7.99 -0.04
CA ALA A 74 8.31 8.23 -1.25
C ALA A 74 7.90 9.69 -1.38
N GLN A 75 8.01 10.24 -2.60
CA GLN A 75 7.62 11.61 -2.92
C GLN A 75 6.38 11.65 -3.83
N MET A 76 5.61 12.73 -3.75
CA MET A 76 4.27 12.84 -4.33
C MET A 76 4.23 12.53 -5.83
N GLY A 77 5.20 13.00 -6.62
CA GLY A 77 5.25 12.75 -8.06
C GLY A 77 5.46 11.27 -8.40
N GLY A 78 6.37 10.61 -7.68
CA GLY A 78 6.65 9.18 -7.84
C GLY A 78 5.45 8.31 -7.45
N LEU A 79 4.79 8.63 -6.34
CA LEU A 79 3.57 7.92 -5.89
C LEU A 79 2.49 7.91 -6.98
N VAL A 80 2.28 9.05 -7.64
CA VAL A 80 1.30 9.18 -8.73
C VAL A 80 1.79 8.47 -9.99
N ALA A 81 3.07 8.63 -10.35
CA ALA A 81 3.65 8.04 -11.55
C ALA A 81 3.65 6.50 -11.53
N THR A 82 3.76 5.87 -10.35
CA THR A 82 3.79 4.41 -10.19
C THR A 82 2.47 3.80 -9.72
N ARG A 83 1.38 4.56 -9.66
CA ARG A 83 0.08 4.11 -9.11
C ARG A 83 0.20 3.51 -7.71
N SER A 84 0.94 4.20 -6.84
CA SER A 84 1.20 3.71 -5.50
C SER A 84 -0.09 3.34 -4.76
N ILE A 85 -0.05 2.19 -4.09
CA ILE A 85 -1.11 1.74 -3.19
C ILE A 85 -0.61 1.77 -1.75
N GLY A 86 -1.47 2.17 -0.82
CA GLY A 86 -1.16 2.24 0.59
C GLY A 86 -1.96 1.22 1.39
N GLN A 87 -1.50 0.91 2.59
CA GLN A 87 -2.09 -0.09 3.48
C GLN A 87 -3.53 0.22 3.89
N PHE A 88 -3.96 1.48 3.77
CA PHE A 88 -5.31 1.92 4.11
C PHE A 88 -6.24 2.00 2.88
N SER A 89 -5.83 1.39 1.76
CA SER A 89 -6.55 1.48 0.49
C SER A 89 -7.95 0.87 0.53
N THR A 90 -8.22 -0.08 1.41
CA THR A 90 -9.56 -0.64 1.61
C THR A 90 -10.57 0.44 2.04
N LEU A 91 -10.14 1.42 2.84
CA LEU A 91 -10.97 2.54 3.26
C LEU A 91 -10.86 3.74 2.31
N TYR A 92 -9.64 4.16 2.00
CA TYR A 92 -9.37 5.44 1.34
C TYR A 92 -9.17 5.32 -0.19
N GLY A 93 -9.00 4.12 -0.70
CA GLY A 93 -8.60 3.88 -2.09
C GLY A 93 -7.08 3.96 -2.29
N ALA A 94 -6.64 3.77 -3.54
CA ALA A 94 -5.26 3.96 -3.95
C ALA A 94 -5.00 5.40 -4.41
N ILE A 95 -3.78 5.73 -4.84
CA ILE A 95 -3.43 7.11 -5.23
C ILE A 95 -4.33 7.65 -6.35
N GLU A 96 -4.75 6.80 -7.28
CA GLU A 96 -5.66 7.17 -8.37
C GLU A 96 -7.05 7.59 -7.89
N ASP A 97 -7.50 7.07 -6.76
CA ASP A 97 -8.77 7.48 -6.13
C ASP A 97 -8.62 8.78 -5.35
N MET A 98 -7.42 9.09 -4.89
CA MET A 98 -7.11 10.27 -4.07
C MET A 98 -6.81 11.50 -4.91
N VAL A 99 -6.14 11.36 -6.06
CA VAL A 99 -5.76 12.47 -6.93
C VAL A 99 -7.00 13.13 -7.52
N VAL A 100 -7.22 14.41 -7.20
CA VAL A 100 -8.32 15.23 -7.75
C VAL A 100 -7.85 16.14 -8.87
N GLY A 101 -6.59 16.55 -8.87
CA GLY A 101 -5.97 17.39 -9.89
C GLY A 101 -4.47 17.20 -9.93
N LEU A 102 -3.84 17.62 -11.01
CA LEU A 102 -2.39 17.57 -11.17
C LEU A 102 -1.91 18.56 -12.25
N GLU A 103 -0.63 18.86 -12.22
CA GLU A 103 0.09 19.50 -13.31
C GLU A 103 1.19 18.57 -13.81
N ALA A 104 1.36 18.52 -15.12
CA ALA A 104 2.42 17.75 -15.76
C ALA A 104 2.97 18.49 -16.98
N VAL A 105 4.23 18.22 -17.30
CA VAL A 105 4.92 18.73 -18.50
C VAL A 105 5.07 17.57 -19.47
N LEU A 106 4.54 17.73 -20.69
CA LEU A 106 4.64 16.76 -21.77
C LEU A 106 6.04 16.80 -22.42
N ALA A 107 6.34 15.82 -23.26
CA ALA A 107 7.64 15.69 -23.91
C ALA A 107 8.00 16.87 -24.83
N ASP A 108 7.02 17.60 -25.35
CA ASP A 108 7.21 18.80 -26.17
C ASP A 108 7.36 20.10 -25.36
N GLY A 109 7.33 20.00 -24.01
CA GLY A 109 7.39 21.14 -23.09
C GLY A 109 6.03 21.77 -22.77
N THR A 110 4.94 21.23 -23.31
CA THR A 110 3.58 21.74 -22.99
C THR A 110 3.24 21.43 -21.54
N VAL A 111 2.89 22.50 -20.77
CA VAL A 111 2.37 22.36 -19.42
C VAL A 111 0.87 22.10 -19.49
N THR A 112 0.43 20.98 -18.92
CA THR A 112 -0.96 20.62 -18.82
C THR A 112 -1.43 20.61 -17.38
N ARG A 113 -2.64 21.15 -17.13
CA ARG A 113 -3.27 21.16 -15.79
C ARG A 113 -4.62 20.48 -15.83
N ILE A 114 -4.83 19.62 -14.88
CA ILE A 114 -6.13 19.00 -14.59
C ILE A 114 -6.69 19.67 -13.35
N LYS A 115 -7.84 20.35 -13.51
CA LYS A 115 -8.49 21.12 -12.45
C LYS A 115 -8.92 20.27 -11.27
N ASN A 116 -8.81 20.82 -10.06
CA ASN A 116 -9.19 20.19 -8.80
C ASN A 116 -10.72 20.25 -8.60
N VAL A 117 -11.44 19.36 -9.23
CA VAL A 117 -12.91 19.27 -9.08
C VAL A 117 -13.29 17.85 -8.61
N PRO A 118 -14.37 17.73 -7.83
CA PRO A 118 -14.76 16.42 -7.25
C PRO A 118 -15.06 15.35 -8.29
N ARG A 119 -15.75 15.74 -9.38
CA ARG A 119 -16.11 14.87 -10.49
C ARG A 119 -16.21 15.68 -11.78
N ARG A 120 -16.04 14.99 -12.92
CA ARG A 120 -16.16 15.56 -14.25
C ARG A 120 -17.08 14.68 -15.09
N ALA A 121 -17.95 15.35 -15.87
CA ALA A 121 -18.82 14.70 -16.84
C ALA A 121 -18.51 15.12 -18.29
N ALA A 122 -17.42 15.87 -18.51
CA ALA A 122 -17.02 16.40 -19.80
C ALA A 122 -15.80 15.64 -20.35
N GLY A 123 -16.02 14.73 -21.28
CA GLY A 123 -14.98 13.96 -21.97
C GLY A 123 -14.32 12.87 -21.12
N PRO A 124 -13.29 12.21 -21.67
CA PRO A 124 -12.50 11.21 -20.97
C PRO A 124 -11.77 11.79 -19.77
N ASP A 125 -11.58 10.97 -18.74
CA ASP A 125 -10.76 11.36 -17.58
C ASP A 125 -9.27 11.13 -17.86
N ILE A 126 -8.62 12.17 -18.38
CA ILE A 126 -7.20 12.14 -18.76
C ILE A 126 -6.23 12.00 -17.58
N ARG A 127 -6.71 12.14 -16.32
CA ARG A 127 -5.88 11.84 -15.14
C ARG A 127 -5.30 10.43 -15.23
N HIS A 128 -6.11 9.47 -15.65
CA HIS A 128 -5.72 8.06 -15.76
C HIS A 128 -4.72 7.77 -16.91
N ILE A 129 -4.44 8.71 -17.78
CA ILE A 129 -3.33 8.64 -18.74
C ILE A 129 -2.03 9.05 -18.06
N ILE A 130 -2.09 10.03 -17.14
CA ILE A 130 -0.94 10.57 -16.44
C ILE A 130 -0.59 9.71 -15.21
N ILE A 131 -1.59 9.28 -14.43
CA ILE A 131 -1.39 8.40 -13.27
C ILE A 131 -0.92 7.02 -13.76
N GLY A 132 0.25 6.60 -13.31
CA GLY A 132 0.84 5.32 -13.71
C GLY A 132 1.64 5.36 -15.01
N ASN A 133 2.01 6.57 -15.51
CA ASN A 133 2.80 6.70 -16.72
C ASN A 133 4.29 6.40 -16.55
N GLU A 134 4.79 6.30 -15.32
CA GLU A 134 6.18 6.02 -14.95
C GLU A 134 7.23 6.88 -15.70
N GLY A 135 6.84 8.09 -16.07
CA GLY A 135 7.69 9.02 -16.82
C GLY A 135 7.73 8.80 -18.33
N ALA A 136 6.96 7.86 -18.87
CA ALA A 136 6.92 7.57 -20.30
C ALA A 136 6.23 8.68 -21.12
N LEU A 137 5.22 9.34 -20.55
CA LEU A 137 4.38 10.30 -21.26
C LEU A 137 4.62 11.75 -20.82
N CYS A 138 4.95 11.96 -19.54
CA CYS A 138 5.08 13.32 -18.99
C CYS A 138 5.91 13.31 -17.69
N TYR A 139 6.28 14.52 -17.27
CA TYR A 139 6.86 14.79 -15.96
C TYR A 139 5.81 15.47 -15.06
N ILE A 140 5.41 14.81 -13.96
CA ILE A 140 4.45 15.35 -13.00
C ILE A 140 5.15 16.39 -12.13
N THR A 141 4.60 17.60 -12.04
CA THR A 141 5.18 18.73 -11.28
C THR A 141 4.39 19.07 -10.03
N GLU A 142 3.05 18.98 -10.07
CA GLU A 142 2.17 19.25 -8.93
C GLU A 142 1.08 18.19 -8.83
N VAL A 143 0.72 17.87 -7.60
CA VAL A 143 -0.34 16.88 -7.30
C VAL A 143 -1.30 17.48 -6.27
N THR A 144 -2.59 17.39 -6.53
CA THR A 144 -3.64 17.71 -5.56
C THR A 144 -4.37 16.43 -5.17
N VAL A 145 -4.38 16.13 -3.89
CA VAL A 145 -5.04 14.95 -3.31
C VAL A 145 -6.16 15.34 -2.36
N LYS A 146 -7.13 14.44 -2.21
CA LYS A 146 -8.13 14.51 -1.12
C LYS A 146 -7.43 14.41 0.23
N ILE A 147 -8.02 15.04 1.24
CA ILE A 147 -7.64 14.86 2.63
C ILE A 147 -8.86 14.43 3.44
N PHE A 148 -8.62 13.80 4.58
CA PHE A 148 -9.64 13.24 5.47
C PHE A 148 -9.35 13.68 6.90
N LYS A 149 -10.34 13.59 7.79
CA LYS A 149 -10.13 13.80 9.23
C LYS A 149 -9.16 12.75 9.77
N PHE A 150 -8.20 13.19 10.57
CA PHE A 150 -7.27 12.32 11.29
C PHE A 150 -7.73 12.20 12.75
N THR A 151 -8.16 11.00 13.15
CA THR A 151 -8.76 10.72 14.45
C THR A 151 -8.20 9.42 15.03
N PRO A 152 -6.87 9.34 15.27
CA PRO A 152 -6.19 8.11 15.71
C PRO A 152 -6.70 7.57 17.06
N GLU A 153 -7.28 8.44 17.90
CA GLU A 153 -7.91 8.06 19.17
C GLU A 153 -9.13 7.12 19.00
N ASN A 154 -9.68 7.03 17.79
CA ASN A 154 -10.81 6.17 17.47
C ASN A 154 -10.41 4.83 16.81
N ASN A 155 -9.10 4.58 16.67
CA ASN A 155 -8.61 3.37 16.03
C ASN A 155 -8.92 2.13 16.88
N LEU A 156 -9.53 1.13 16.25
CA LEU A 156 -9.88 -0.14 16.87
C LEU A 156 -9.15 -1.27 16.14
N PHE A 157 -8.37 -2.06 16.87
CA PHE A 157 -7.55 -3.14 16.31
C PHE A 157 -8.16 -4.51 16.58
N TYR A 158 -8.10 -5.36 15.56
CA TYR A 158 -8.60 -6.75 15.63
C TYR A 158 -7.57 -7.67 14.98
N GLY A 159 -7.30 -8.79 15.62
CA GLY A 159 -6.45 -9.84 15.09
C GLY A 159 -7.03 -11.21 15.34
N TYR A 160 -6.81 -12.12 14.40
CA TYR A 160 -7.29 -13.49 14.47
C TYR A 160 -6.24 -14.44 13.91
N ILE A 161 -6.12 -15.61 14.54
CA ILE A 161 -5.30 -16.74 14.05
C ILE A 161 -6.23 -17.68 13.30
N LEU A 162 -5.79 -18.17 12.14
CA LEU A 162 -6.52 -19.09 11.25
C LEU A 162 -5.63 -20.27 10.88
N GLU A 163 -6.28 -21.36 10.47
CA GLU A 163 -5.54 -22.54 9.96
C GLU A 163 -5.14 -22.42 8.47
N ASP A 164 -5.90 -21.70 7.66
CA ASP A 164 -5.71 -21.65 6.21
C ASP A 164 -6.12 -20.31 5.58
N MET A 165 -5.51 -20.02 4.42
CA MET A 165 -5.75 -18.80 3.64
C MET A 165 -7.17 -18.73 3.06
N LYS A 166 -7.78 -19.87 2.71
CA LYS A 166 -9.12 -19.92 2.12
C LYS A 166 -10.16 -19.35 3.07
N THR A 167 -10.09 -19.75 4.35
CA THR A 167 -10.93 -19.21 5.42
C THR A 167 -10.73 -17.70 5.53
N GLY A 168 -9.49 -17.22 5.50
CA GLY A 168 -9.17 -15.79 5.53
C GLY A 168 -9.75 -15.01 4.34
N PHE A 169 -9.62 -15.52 3.12
CA PHE A 169 -10.22 -14.89 1.93
C PHE A 169 -11.76 -14.85 1.99
N ASN A 170 -12.40 -15.91 2.52
CA ASN A 170 -13.84 -15.91 2.69
C ASN A 170 -14.31 -14.84 3.68
N ILE A 171 -13.62 -14.69 4.80
CA ILE A 171 -13.91 -13.65 5.79
C ILE A 171 -13.72 -12.24 5.19
N LEU A 172 -12.59 -11.99 4.50
CA LEU A 172 -12.33 -10.73 3.82
C LEU A 172 -13.45 -10.40 2.82
N ARG A 173 -13.85 -11.38 2.01
CA ARG A 173 -14.93 -11.22 1.05
C ARG A 173 -16.25 -10.86 1.73
N GLU A 174 -16.67 -11.57 2.79
CA GLU A 174 -17.90 -11.27 3.49
C GLU A 174 -17.90 -9.84 4.05
N ILE A 175 -16.81 -9.42 4.68
CA ILE A 175 -16.65 -8.06 5.21
C ILE A 175 -16.82 -7.01 4.11
N MET A 176 -16.19 -7.23 2.94
CA MET A 176 -16.28 -6.30 1.82
C MET A 176 -17.67 -6.25 1.20
N VAL A 177 -18.34 -7.40 1.07
CA VAL A 177 -19.68 -7.52 0.49
C VAL A 177 -20.75 -6.88 1.39
N GLU A 178 -20.61 -7.03 2.72
CA GLU A 178 -21.48 -6.37 3.70
C GLU A 178 -21.23 -4.84 3.78
N GLY A 179 -20.22 -4.33 3.08
CA GLY A 179 -19.94 -2.91 2.98
C GLY A 179 -19.09 -2.33 4.11
N TYR A 180 -18.59 -3.16 5.01
CA TYR A 180 -17.63 -2.72 6.02
C TYR A 180 -16.29 -2.37 5.35
N ARG A 181 -15.68 -1.27 5.78
CA ARG A 181 -14.41 -0.78 5.23
C ARG A 181 -13.43 -0.48 6.35
N PRO A 182 -12.76 -1.50 6.90
CA PRO A 182 -11.62 -1.26 7.77
C PRO A 182 -10.52 -0.57 6.97
N SER A 183 -9.73 0.28 7.60
CA SER A 183 -8.57 0.89 6.92
C SER A 183 -7.47 -0.14 6.66
N ILE A 184 -7.25 -1.05 7.60
CA ILE A 184 -6.40 -2.22 7.40
C ILE A 184 -7.28 -3.46 7.30
N ALA A 185 -7.04 -4.27 6.26
CA ALA A 185 -7.57 -5.61 6.07
C ALA A 185 -6.44 -6.48 5.50
N ARG A 186 -5.72 -7.18 6.36
CA ARG A 186 -4.54 -7.97 5.97
C ARG A 186 -4.68 -9.42 6.38
N LEU A 187 -4.30 -10.30 5.46
CA LEU A 187 -4.27 -11.74 5.67
C LEU A 187 -2.87 -12.26 5.32
N TYR A 188 -2.18 -12.80 6.30
CA TYR A 188 -0.88 -13.43 6.16
C TYR A 188 -1.03 -14.95 6.11
N ASP A 189 -0.27 -15.60 5.24
CA ASP A 189 -0.12 -17.06 5.33
C ASP A 189 0.79 -17.45 6.51
N ALA A 190 0.94 -18.75 6.75
CA ALA A 190 1.71 -19.24 7.88
C ALA A 190 3.21 -18.91 7.78
N GLU A 191 3.77 -18.90 6.58
CA GLU A 191 5.20 -18.64 6.34
C GLU A 191 5.56 -17.17 6.57
N ASP A 192 4.86 -16.26 5.87
CA ASP A 192 5.05 -14.82 6.05
C ASP A 192 4.56 -14.36 7.43
N GLY A 193 3.48 -14.93 7.94
CA GLY A 193 2.97 -14.68 9.29
C GLY A 193 4.00 -15.01 10.37
N THR A 194 4.74 -16.08 10.23
CA THR A 194 5.81 -16.47 11.17
C THR A 194 6.92 -15.41 11.22
N GLN A 195 7.27 -14.75 10.12
CA GLN A 195 8.28 -13.69 10.12
C GLN A 195 7.88 -12.51 11.02
N HIS A 196 6.59 -12.24 11.15
CA HIS A 196 6.06 -11.07 11.86
C HIS A 196 5.46 -11.40 13.24
N PHE A 197 4.92 -12.60 13.41
CA PHE A 197 4.03 -12.94 14.53
C PHE A 197 4.41 -14.21 15.29
N THR A 198 5.65 -14.69 15.17
CA THR A 198 6.17 -15.90 15.86
C THR A 198 5.78 -15.95 17.33
N HIS A 199 5.76 -14.80 17.99
CA HIS A 199 5.50 -14.70 19.44
C HIS A 199 4.04 -15.02 19.83
N PHE A 200 3.08 -15.13 18.87
CA PHE A 200 1.71 -15.55 19.16
C PHE A 200 1.03 -16.39 18.07
N ALA A 201 1.61 -16.52 16.88
CA ALA A 201 1.00 -17.19 15.74
C ALA A 201 2.01 -17.99 14.90
N ASP A 202 2.93 -18.70 15.55
CA ASP A 202 3.94 -19.52 14.87
C ASP A 202 3.30 -20.61 14.02
N GLY A 203 3.64 -20.64 12.73
CA GLY A 203 3.11 -21.62 11.77
C GLY A 203 1.62 -21.51 11.46
N LYS A 204 0.99 -20.35 11.71
CA LYS A 204 -0.44 -20.10 11.48
C LYS A 204 -0.67 -18.88 10.59
N CYS A 205 -1.80 -18.87 9.88
CA CYS A 205 -2.26 -17.69 9.17
C CYS A 205 -2.75 -16.63 10.17
N VAL A 206 -2.55 -15.36 9.81
CA VAL A 206 -2.98 -14.23 10.66
C VAL A 206 -3.84 -13.26 9.87
N LEU A 207 -4.99 -12.90 10.42
CA LEU A 207 -5.92 -11.95 9.85
C LEU A 207 -6.00 -10.70 10.73
N ILE A 208 -5.76 -9.52 10.16
CA ILE A 208 -5.64 -8.26 10.89
C ILE A 208 -6.58 -7.22 10.31
N PHE A 209 -7.25 -6.49 11.19
CA PHE A 209 -8.09 -5.34 10.83
C PHE A 209 -7.80 -4.14 11.72
N MET A 210 -7.95 -2.95 11.12
CA MET A 210 -8.07 -1.68 11.83
C MET A 210 -9.32 -0.95 11.34
N ALA A 211 -10.20 -0.59 12.25
CA ALA A 211 -11.33 0.31 11.98
C ALA A 211 -10.98 1.70 12.53
N GLU A 212 -11.22 2.76 11.76
CA GLU A 212 -10.87 4.13 12.12
C GLU A 212 -11.93 5.16 11.67
N GLY A 213 -11.69 6.42 11.99
CA GLY A 213 -12.52 7.55 11.57
C GLY A 213 -13.53 7.99 12.61
N ASN A 214 -14.77 8.33 12.20
CA ASN A 214 -15.82 8.70 13.14
C ASN A 214 -16.07 7.56 14.14
N PRO A 215 -16.14 7.82 15.46
CA PRO A 215 -16.22 6.76 16.47
C PRO A 215 -17.42 5.82 16.30
N ARG A 216 -18.56 6.31 15.79
CA ARG A 216 -19.74 5.48 15.51
C ARG A 216 -19.48 4.54 14.32
N ILE A 217 -18.79 5.03 13.27
CA ILE A 217 -18.46 4.24 12.08
C ILE A 217 -17.39 3.23 12.43
N ALA A 218 -16.33 3.62 13.12
CA ALA A 218 -15.27 2.73 13.56
C ALA A 218 -15.83 1.59 14.43
N LYS A 219 -16.68 1.92 15.40
CA LYS A 219 -17.35 0.93 16.26
C LYS A 219 -18.22 -0.03 15.44
N ALA A 220 -19.10 0.48 14.58
CA ALA A 220 -19.98 -0.36 13.76
C ALA A 220 -19.18 -1.28 12.82
N THR A 221 -18.10 -0.76 12.22
CA THR A 221 -17.19 -1.56 11.38
C THR A 221 -16.54 -2.69 12.20
N GLY A 222 -16.02 -2.37 13.38
CA GLY A 222 -15.40 -3.36 14.26
C GLY A 222 -16.38 -4.43 14.78
N GLU A 223 -17.59 -4.04 15.15
CA GLU A 223 -18.65 -4.97 15.57
C GLU A 223 -19.05 -5.90 14.41
N GLY A 224 -19.24 -5.35 13.20
CA GLY A 224 -19.55 -6.15 12.02
C GLY A 224 -18.43 -7.13 11.63
N ILE A 225 -17.17 -6.73 11.73
CA ILE A 225 -16.03 -7.63 11.55
C ILE A 225 -16.10 -8.78 12.57
N ALA A 226 -16.31 -8.47 13.85
CA ALA A 226 -16.36 -9.48 14.90
C ALA A 226 -17.53 -10.45 14.70
N GLU A 227 -18.71 -9.98 14.29
CA GLU A 227 -19.88 -10.81 13.97
C GLU A 227 -19.62 -11.74 12.79
N ILE A 228 -18.97 -11.27 11.73
CA ILE A 228 -18.63 -12.09 10.57
C ILE A 228 -17.62 -13.16 10.97
N VAL A 229 -16.53 -12.79 11.66
CA VAL A 229 -15.52 -13.77 12.08
C VAL A 229 -16.09 -14.81 13.04
N ALA A 230 -17.06 -14.46 13.88
CA ALA A 230 -17.73 -15.41 14.78
C ALA A 230 -18.48 -16.54 14.07
N ARG A 231 -18.76 -16.40 12.76
CA ARG A 231 -19.34 -17.47 11.92
C ARG A 231 -18.31 -18.57 11.60
N TYR A 232 -17.02 -18.32 11.88
CA TYR A 232 -15.88 -19.21 11.63
C TYR A 232 -15.26 -19.64 12.97
N PRO A 233 -15.80 -20.68 13.63
CA PRO A 233 -15.43 -21.07 15.01
C PRO A 233 -13.97 -21.54 15.13
N GLN A 234 -13.30 -21.86 14.01
CA GLN A 234 -11.89 -22.20 13.95
C GLN A 234 -10.96 -20.97 14.07
N CYS A 235 -11.51 -19.75 13.98
CA CYS A 235 -10.71 -18.54 14.11
C CYS A 235 -10.56 -18.14 15.57
N GLN A 236 -9.33 -17.94 16.01
CA GLN A 236 -9.02 -17.54 17.38
C GLN A 236 -8.68 -16.04 17.43
N ARG A 237 -9.43 -15.28 18.23
CA ARG A 237 -9.12 -13.86 18.45
C ARG A 237 -7.86 -13.72 19.31
N VAL A 238 -7.02 -12.73 18.95
CA VAL A 238 -5.83 -12.35 19.72
C VAL A 238 -6.00 -10.99 20.39
N ASP A 239 -5.11 -10.68 21.34
CA ASP A 239 -5.12 -9.39 22.03
C ASP A 239 -4.87 -8.25 21.04
N SER A 240 -5.74 -7.24 21.03
CA SER A 240 -5.64 -6.06 20.16
C SER A 240 -4.34 -5.28 20.33
N LYS A 241 -3.71 -5.33 21.52
CA LYS A 241 -2.41 -4.69 21.78
C LYS A 241 -1.28 -5.27 20.95
N LEU A 242 -1.33 -6.55 20.60
CA LEU A 242 -0.35 -7.19 19.72
C LEU A 242 -0.43 -6.58 18.32
N ILE A 243 -1.65 -6.35 17.84
CA ILE A 243 -1.90 -5.74 16.53
C ILE A 243 -1.52 -4.26 16.51
N GLU A 244 -1.85 -3.52 17.56
CA GLU A 244 -1.44 -2.13 17.72
C GLU A 244 0.10 -1.99 17.74
N THR A 245 0.80 -2.88 18.44
CA THR A 245 2.26 -2.91 18.48
C THR A 245 2.86 -3.17 17.10
N TRP A 246 2.32 -4.15 16.35
CA TRP A 246 2.70 -4.40 14.97
C TRP A 246 2.47 -3.16 14.10
N PHE A 247 1.31 -2.53 14.18
CA PHE A 247 0.96 -1.33 13.42
C PHE A 247 1.95 -0.18 13.64
N ASN A 248 2.36 0.06 14.87
CA ASN A 248 3.30 1.13 15.21
C ASN A 248 4.72 0.92 14.65
N ASN A 249 5.06 -0.32 14.25
CA ASN A 249 6.37 -0.68 13.70
C ASN A 249 6.38 -0.91 12.18
N LEU A 250 5.30 -0.61 11.51
CA LEU A 250 5.05 -1.03 10.13
C LEU A 250 5.87 -0.27 9.06
N ASN A 251 6.24 0.99 9.29
CA ASN A 251 6.88 1.83 8.28
C ASN A 251 8.39 1.58 8.13
N TRP A 252 8.87 1.71 6.90
CA TRP A 252 10.27 1.62 6.51
C TRP A 252 10.89 3.03 6.42
N GLY A 253 11.77 3.36 7.34
CA GLY A 253 12.57 4.57 7.32
C GLY A 253 14.01 4.32 6.82
N PRO A 254 14.80 5.38 6.63
CA PRO A 254 16.19 5.28 6.16
C PRO A 254 17.06 4.34 6.99
N ASP A 255 16.85 4.32 8.31
CA ASP A 255 17.64 3.48 9.25
C ASP A 255 17.35 1.98 9.03
N LYS A 256 16.09 1.60 8.80
CA LYS A 256 15.73 0.21 8.49
C LYS A 256 16.34 -0.23 7.16
N VAL A 257 16.27 0.62 6.13
CA VAL A 257 16.88 0.36 4.82
C VAL A 257 18.40 0.20 4.94
N ALA A 258 19.06 1.05 5.71
CA ALA A 258 20.50 0.94 5.95
C ALA A 258 20.88 -0.36 6.68
N ALA A 259 20.11 -0.75 7.69
CA ALA A 259 20.31 -2.00 8.43
C ALA A 259 20.10 -3.24 7.53
N GLU A 260 19.07 -3.25 6.70
CA GLU A 260 18.80 -4.32 5.74
C GLU A 260 19.97 -4.50 4.74
N ARG A 261 20.45 -3.40 4.16
CA ARG A 261 21.62 -3.44 3.24
C ARG A 261 22.85 -4.09 3.90
N VAL A 262 23.13 -3.75 5.17
CA VAL A 262 24.23 -4.37 5.91
C VAL A 262 23.97 -5.86 6.09
N GLN A 263 22.74 -6.26 6.39
CA GLN A 263 22.38 -7.66 6.58
C GLN A 263 22.53 -8.46 5.28
N ILE A 264 22.03 -7.94 4.16
CA ILE A 264 22.16 -8.55 2.83
C ILE A 264 23.65 -8.79 2.48
N LEU A 265 24.49 -7.76 2.63
CA LEU A 265 25.92 -7.86 2.36
C LEU A 265 26.64 -8.87 3.26
N LYS A 266 26.13 -9.10 4.48
CA LYS A 266 26.72 -10.04 5.45
C LYS A 266 26.29 -11.48 5.20
N THR A 267 25.04 -11.71 4.81
CA THR A 267 24.45 -13.05 4.74
C THR A 267 24.37 -13.59 3.31
N GLY A 268 24.38 -12.74 2.30
CA GLY A 268 24.04 -13.11 0.92
C GLY A 268 22.57 -13.47 0.73
N ASN A 269 21.71 -13.23 1.75
CA ASN A 269 20.27 -13.49 1.66
C ASN A 269 19.55 -12.19 1.33
N MET A 270 18.70 -12.22 0.32
CA MET A 270 17.97 -11.06 -0.20
C MET A 270 16.49 -11.37 -0.33
N GLY A 271 15.66 -10.45 0.17
CA GLY A 271 14.21 -10.51 0.00
C GLY A 271 13.76 -9.85 -1.29
N PHE A 272 12.76 -10.43 -1.94
CA PHE A 272 12.07 -9.87 -3.08
C PHE A 272 10.57 -10.13 -2.99
N THR A 273 9.80 -9.40 -3.79
CA THR A 273 8.34 -9.48 -3.72
C THR A 273 7.73 -9.40 -5.12
N THR A 274 6.58 -10.04 -5.28
CA THR A 274 5.77 -9.95 -6.50
C THR A 274 4.31 -9.85 -6.12
N GLU A 275 3.58 -8.92 -6.70
CA GLU A 275 2.17 -8.70 -6.40
C GLU A 275 1.28 -8.98 -7.60
N VAL A 276 0.16 -9.66 -7.34
CA VAL A 276 -0.92 -9.88 -8.29
C VAL A 276 -2.27 -9.57 -7.66
N SER A 277 -3.28 -9.31 -8.48
CA SER A 277 -4.67 -9.10 -8.03
C SER A 277 -5.57 -10.13 -8.66
N GLY A 278 -6.59 -10.59 -7.92
CA GLY A 278 -7.59 -11.54 -8.42
C GLY A 278 -8.99 -11.28 -7.86
N CYS A 279 -9.98 -11.73 -8.60
CA CYS A 279 -11.35 -11.79 -8.09
C CYS A 279 -11.46 -12.82 -6.96
N TRP A 280 -12.45 -12.68 -6.09
CA TRP A 280 -12.66 -13.60 -4.97
C TRP A 280 -12.79 -15.06 -5.37
N SER A 281 -13.26 -15.35 -6.60
CA SER A 281 -13.43 -16.71 -7.11
C SER A 281 -12.13 -17.42 -7.45
N CYS A 282 -11.03 -16.69 -7.69
CA CYS A 282 -9.77 -17.25 -8.16
C CYS A 282 -8.56 -16.94 -7.28
N ILE A 283 -8.64 -15.98 -6.35
CA ILE A 283 -7.46 -15.54 -5.60
C ILE A 283 -6.82 -16.65 -4.77
N HIS A 284 -7.61 -17.54 -4.19
CA HIS A 284 -7.08 -18.69 -3.44
C HIS A 284 -6.36 -19.68 -4.35
N GLU A 285 -6.91 -19.97 -5.52
CA GLU A 285 -6.27 -20.84 -6.51
C GLU A 285 -4.96 -20.22 -7.05
N ILE A 286 -4.95 -18.91 -7.28
CA ILE A 286 -3.74 -18.18 -7.67
C ILE A 286 -2.67 -18.36 -6.57
N TYR A 287 -3.03 -18.13 -5.31
CA TYR A 287 -2.11 -18.27 -4.18
C TYR A 287 -1.50 -19.68 -4.13
N GLU A 288 -2.33 -20.72 -4.09
CA GLU A 288 -1.86 -22.12 -4.02
C GLU A 288 -1.01 -22.50 -5.23
N SER A 289 -1.44 -22.11 -6.43
CA SER A 289 -0.74 -22.45 -7.67
C SER A 289 0.64 -21.81 -7.73
N VAL A 290 0.77 -20.54 -7.35
CA VAL A 290 2.06 -19.82 -7.37
C VAL A 290 3.02 -20.45 -6.35
N ILE A 291 2.60 -20.62 -5.10
CA ILE A 291 3.43 -21.25 -4.05
C ILE A 291 3.89 -22.64 -4.49
N ASN A 292 2.97 -23.48 -4.97
CA ASN A 292 3.29 -24.84 -5.39
C ASN A 292 4.25 -24.84 -6.58
N ARG A 293 4.00 -24.05 -7.62
CA ARG A 293 4.84 -24.03 -8.83
C ARG A 293 6.25 -23.50 -8.55
N ILE A 294 6.39 -22.48 -7.71
CA ILE A 294 7.71 -22.01 -7.31
C ILE A 294 8.47 -23.12 -6.58
N ARG A 295 7.83 -23.81 -5.65
CA ARG A 295 8.48 -24.90 -4.89
C ARG A 295 8.83 -26.14 -5.74
N THR A 296 8.07 -26.44 -6.79
CA THR A 296 8.18 -27.70 -7.54
C THR A 296 8.76 -27.56 -8.94
N GLU A 297 8.60 -26.39 -9.58
CA GLU A 297 8.97 -26.20 -10.99
C GLU A 297 10.08 -25.17 -11.18
N PHE A 298 10.35 -24.31 -10.19
CA PHE A 298 11.40 -23.30 -10.32
C PHE A 298 12.79 -23.96 -10.24
N PRO A 299 13.67 -23.75 -11.22
CA PRO A 299 14.97 -24.47 -11.30
C PRO A 299 15.90 -24.19 -10.11
N HIS A 300 15.72 -23.08 -9.42
CA HIS A 300 16.50 -22.64 -8.26
C HIS A 300 15.64 -22.60 -6.97
N ALA A 301 14.66 -23.49 -6.84
CA ALA A 301 13.80 -23.53 -5.66
C ALA A 301 14.58 -23.80 -4.36
N ASP A 302 15.71 -24.51 -4.44
CA ASP A 302 16.60 -24.79 -3.30
C ASP A 302 17.33 -23.54 -2.77
N ASP A 303 17.45 -22.48 -3.58
CA ASP A 303 18.03 -21.19 -3.15
C ASP A 303 17.03 -20.33 -2.37
N ILE A 304 15.74 -20.67 -2.44
CA ILE A 304 14.67 -19.94 -1.73
C ILE A 304 14.63 -20.40 -0.28
N THR A 305 14.93 -19.48 0.62
CA THR A 305 14.98 -19.73 2.08
C THR A 305 13.65 -19.47 2.77
N MET A 306 12.79 -18.61 2.19
CA MET A 306 11.44 -18.35 2.64
C MET A 306 10.53 -18.07 1.42
N LEU A 307 9.32 -18.59 1.44
CA LEU A 307 8.31 -18.33 0.41
C LEU A 307 6.92 -18.32 1.06
N GLY A 308 6.39 -17.16 1.20
CA GLY A 308 5.06 -16.93 1.76
C GLY A 308 4.34 -15.78 1.09
N GLY A 309 3.30 -15.30 1.71
CA GLY A 309 2.61 -14.12 1.19
C GLY A 309 1.44 -13.64 2.02
N HIS A 310 1.01 -12.43 1.67
CA HIS A 310 -0.13 -11.79 2.33
C HIS A 310 -1.01 -11.04 1.34
N SER A 311 -2.28 -10.89 1.71
CA SER A 311 -3.20 -9.93 1.11
C SER A 311 -3.26 -8.69 2.01
N SER A 312 -3.25 -7.51 1.43
CA SER A 312 -3.30 -6.23 2.17
C SER A 312 -4.23 -5.18 1.55
N HIS A 313 -4.85 -5.49 0.41
CA HIS A 313 -5.69 -4.58 -0.34
C HIS A 313 -6.97 -5.30 -0.77
N SER A 314 -8.02 -5.19 0.06
CA SER A 314 -9.28 -5.89 -0.17
C SER A 314 -10.39 -4.94 -0.62
N TYR A 315 -11.12 -5.34 -1.67
CA TYR A 315 -12.17 -4.57 -2.29
C TYR A 315 -13.43 -5.43 -2.48
N GLN A 316 -14.54 -4.81 -2.92
CA GLN A 316 -15.80 -5.52 -3.10
C GLN A 316 -15.72 -6.71 -4.06
N ASN A 317 -14.90 -6.61 -5.11
CA ASN A 317 -14.82 -7.60 -6.19
C ASN A 317 -13.57 -8.51 -6.15
N GLY A 318 -12.66 -8.31 -5.21
CA GLY A 318 -11.44 -9.09 -5.13
C GLY A 318 -10.42 -8.50 -4.17
N THR A 319 -9.24 -9.10 -4.17
CA THR A 319 -8.11 -8.69 -3.34
C THR A 319 -6.79 -8.91 -4.06
N ASN A 320 -5.69 -8.39 -3.49
CA ASN A 320 -4.35 -8.70 -3.95
C ASN A 320 -3.79 -9.95 -3.26
N MET A 321 -2.72 -10.46 -3.83
CA MET A 321 -1.81 -11.39 -3.18
C MET A 321 -0.38 -10.92 -3.42
N TYR A 322 0.31 -10.60 -2.36
CA TYR A 322 1.68 -10.13 -2.32
C TYR A 322 2.55 -11.29 -1.88
N PHE A 323 3.30 -11.87 -2.83
CA PHE A 323 4.23 -12.96 -2.55
C PHE A 323 5.55 -12.39 -2.07
N VAL A 324 6.05 -12.95 -0.99
CA VAL A 324 7.34 -12.57 -0.38
C VAL A 324 8.24 -13.78 -0.43
N TYR A 325 9.46 -13.61 -0.88
CA TYR A 325 10.45 -14.68 -0.88
C TYR A 325 11.85 -14.16 -0.61
N ASP A 326 12.55 -14.89 0.23
CA ASP A 326 13.95 -14.66 0.50
C ASP A 326 14.78 -15.74 -0.21
N TYR A 327 15.91 -15.35 -0.76
CA TYR A 327 16.79 -16.28 -1.47
C TYR A 327 18.27 -15.93 -1.24
N ASN A 328 19.10 -16.94 -1.36
CA ASN A 328 20.55 -16.81 -1.31
C ASN A 328 21.10 -16.37 -2.67
N VAL A 329 22.00 -15.36 -2.66
CA VAL A 329 22.67 -14.79 -3.85
C VAL A 329 24.08 -15.36 -3.97
#